data_f4c79321fc303a98bcac976cdea5e722
#
_entry.id   f4c79321fc303a98bcac976cdea5e722
#
_cell.length_a   1.000
_cell.length_b   1.000
_cell.length_c   1.000
_cell.angle_alpha   90.00
_cell.angle_beta   90.00
_cell.angle_gamma   90.00
#
_symmetry.space_group_name_H-M   'P 1'
#
loop_
_entity.id
_entity.type
_entity.pdbx_description
1 polymer ?
#
loop_
_entity_poly.entity_id
_entity_poly.type
_entity_poly.pdbx_seq_one_letter_code
_entity_poly.pdbx_strand_id
1 'polypeptide(L)'
;MNMLKSMVFAGVMAMSVNALAEGGGDRTFERAFSANAKAMEQYAAERGKAAPVITEYAYGMKLDVVKIVSVVKPQPACSVVPTAMTYEDSRGQLNTLKYSVAGVCRNSGG
;
A
#
# COMPACT_ATOMS: atom_id res chain seq x y z
N MET A 1 -10.69 2.92 29.85
CA MET A 1 -9.50 2.87 29.17
C MET A 1 -9.63 2.51 27.76
N ASN A 2 -10.30 1.47 27.45
CA ASN A 2 -10.42 1.07 26.07
C ASN A 2 -11.18 2.03 25.22
N MET A 3 -12.04 2.77 25.82
CA MET A 3 -12.84 3.70 25.08
C MET A 3 -12.04 4.78 24.43
N LEU A 4 -10.97 5.15 25.07
CA LEU A 4 -10.15 6.20 24.53
C LEU A 4 -9.54 5.81 23.21
N LYS A 5 -9.20 4.57 23.08
CA LYS A 5 -8.61 4.12 21.87
C LYS A 5 -9.56 4.15 20.71
N SER A 6 -10.79 3.87 21.01
CA SER A 6 -11.78 3.91 19.96
C SER A 6 -11.95 5.28 19.39
N MET A 7 -11.84 6.26 20.21
CA MET A 7 -12.03 7.60 19.73
C MET A 7 -10.93 8.03 18.78
N VAL A 8 -9.76 7.53 19.02
CA VAL A 8 -8.66 7.88 18.18
C VAL A 8 -8.88 7.38 16.78
N PHE A 9 -9.45 6.21 16.68
CA PHE A 9 -9.68 5.66 15.36
C PHE A 9 -10.62 6.51 14.55
N ALA A 10 -11.61 7.04 15.19
CA ALA A 10 -12.57 7.82 14.46
C ALA A 10 -11.90 9.00 13.78
N GLY A 11 -10.94 9.55 14.44
CA GLY A 11 -10.28 10.69 13.87
C GLY A 11 -9.48 10.35 12.63
N VAL A 12 -8.90 9.19 12.64
CA VAL A 12 -8.08 8.82 11.53
C VAL A 12 -8.90 8.61 10.27
N MET A 13 -10.07 8.10 10.43
CA MET A 13 -10.86 7.82 9.27
C MET A 13 -11.22 9.04 8.47
N ALA A 14 -11.35 10.13 9.12
CA ALA A 14 -11.77 11.33 8.43
C ALA A 14 -10.75 11.77 7.41
N MET A 15 -9.51 11.42 7.61
CA MET A 15 -8.50 11.91 6.71
C MET A 15 -8.49 11.24 5.38
N SER A 16 -8.97 10.05 5.34
CA SER A 16 -8.90 9.33 4.10
C SER A 16 -9.73 9.96 3.00
N VAL A 17 -10.64 10.77 3.35
CA VAL A 17 -11.50 11.36 2.35
C VAL A 17 -10.75 12.27 1.41
N ASN A 18 -9.75 12.90 1.91
CA ASN A 18 -9.04 13.85 1.09
C ASN A 18 -8.35 13.26 -0.10
N ALA A 19 -7.96 12.04 0.01
CA ALA A 19 -7.22 11.45 -1.07
C ALA A 19 -8.00 11.38 -2.33
N LEU A 20 -9.28 11.44 -2.23
CA LEU A 20 -10.07 11.30 -3.42
C LEU A 20 -10.00 12.47 -4.36
N ALA A 21 -9.56 13.56 -3.87
CA ALA A 21 -9.54 14.74 -4.69
C ALA A 21 -8.56 14.63 -5.81
N GLU A 22 -7.64 13.74 -5.68
CA GLU A 22 -6.62 13.65 -6.64
C GLU A 22 -7.05 12.96 -7.87
N GLY A 23 -7.81 12.75 -8.41
CA GLY A 23 -8.21 12.10 -9.57
C GLY A 23 -7.13 11.89 -10.58
N GLY A 24 -7.46 11.76 -11.75
CA GLY A 24 -6.50 11.66 -12.80
C GLY A 24 -6.16 10.24 -13.17
N GLY A 25 -5.05 10.08 -13.80
CA GLY A 25 -4.69 8.82 -14.37
C GLY A 25 -4.42 7.72 -13.40
N ASP A 26 -4.11 8.09 -12.19
CA ASP A 26 -3.77 7.08 -11.21
C ASP A 26 -4.93 6.62 -10.39
N ARG A 27 -6.12 6.97 -10.79
CA ARG A 27 -7.27 6.61 -9.99
C ARG A 27 -7.39 5.12 -9.75
N THR A 28 -7.09 4.32 -10.77
CA THR A 28 -7.19 2.88 -10.60
C THR A 28 -6.18 2.35 -9.60
N PHE A 29 -4.98 2.89 -9.66
CA PHE A 29 -3.98 2.48 -8.68
C PHE A 29 -4.39 2.90 -7.28
N GLU A 30 -4.89 4.14 -7.15
CA GLU A 30 -5.28 4.61 -5.84
C GLU A 30 -6.37 3.74 -5.23
N ARG A 31 -7.29 3.31 -6.06
CA ARG A 31 -8.36 2.46 -5.59
C ARG A 31 -7.82 1.11 -5.14
N ALA A 32 -6.95 0.53 -5.92
CA ALA A 32 -6.35 -0.74 -5.56
C ALA A 32 -5.48 -0.61 -4.33
N PHE A 33 -4.75 0.48 -4.24
CA PHE A 33 -3.90 0.70 -3.09
C PHE A 33 -4.73 0.85 -1.82
N SER A 34 -5.82 1.60 -1.89
CA SER A 34 -6.70 1.75 -0.76
C SER A 34 -7.29 0.44 -0.30
N ALA A 35 -7.72 -0.38 -1.25
CA ALA A 35 -8.29 -1.66 -0.91
C ALA A 35 -7.23 -2.54 -0.24
N ASN A 36 -6.02 -2.49 -0.76
CA ASN A 36 -4.94 -3.27 -0.17
C ASN A 36 -4.63 -2.77 1.24
N ALA A 37 -4.66 -1.46 1.43
CA ALA A 37 -4.37 -0.90 2.74
C ALA A 37 -5.36 -1.39 3.78
N LYS A 38 -6.64 -1.43 3.42
CA LYS A 38 -7.63 -1.93 4.34
C LYS A 38 -7.44 -3.40 4.63
N ALA A 39 -7.15 -4.17 3.62
CA ALA A 39 -6.93 -5.59 3.82
C ALA A 39 -5.73 -5.82 4.72
N MET A 40 -4.71 -5.00 4.57
CA MET A 40 -3.51 -5.18 5.38
C MET A 40 -3.73 -4.73 6.82
N GLU A 41 -4.62 -3.76 7.02
CA GLU A 41 -4.97 -3.38 8.38
C GLU A 41 -5.67 -4.52 9.09
N GLN A 42 -6.55 -5.21 8.37
CA GLN A 42 -7.22 -6.35 8.95
C GLN A 42 -6.25 -7.49 9.19
N TYR A 43 -5.36 -7.71 8.25
CA TYR A 43 -4.35 -8.74 8.38
C TYR A 43 -3.53 -8.48 9.65
N ALA A 44 -3.13 -7.23 9.86
CA ALA A 44 -2.34 -6.87 11.02
C ALA A 44 -3.14 -7.08 12.30
N ALA A 45 -4.38 -6.65 12.30
CA ALA A 45 -5.22 -6.77 13.49
C ALA A 45 -5.39 -8.22 13.89
N GLU A 46 -5.59 -9.09 12.92
CA GLU A 46 -5.79 -10.49 13.22
C GLU A 46 -4.55 -11.13 13.82
N ARG A 47 -3.41 -10.55 13.57
CA ARG A 47 -2.15 -11.09 14.08
C ARG A 47 -1.57 -10.29 15.22
N GLY A 48 -2.32 -9.33 15.73
CA GLY A 48 -1.85 -8.54 16.84
C GLY A 48 -0.71 -7.62 16.48
N LYS A 49 -0.62 -7.23 15.22
CA LYS A 49 0.45 -6.36 14.78
C LYS A 49 -0.07 -4.96 14.49
N ALA A 50 0.83 -4.00 14.47
CA ALA A 50 0.48 -2.65 14.09
C ALA A 50 0.22 -2.62 12.60
N ALA A 51 -0.58 -1.67 12.15
CA ALA A 51 -0.85 -1.50 10.74
C ALA A 51 0.45 -1.21 10.00
N PRO A 52 0.53 -1.54 8.71
CA PRO A 52 1.77 -1.34 7.98
C PRO A 52 2.18 0.12 7.92
N VAL A 53 3.47 0.34 7.99
CA VAL A 53 4.03 1.67 7.78
C VAL A 53 4.16 1.85 6.28
N ILE A 54 3.65 2.96 5.76
CA ILE A 54 3.67 3.20 4.33
C ILE A 54 4.84 4.10 3.99
N THR A 55 5.67 3.66 3.05
CA THR A 55 6.87 4.36 2.66
C THR A 55 6.99 4.39 1.16
N GLU A 56 7.56 5.42 0.62
CA GLU A 56 7.82 5.48 -0.81
C GLU A 56 9.26 5.12 -1.08
N TYR A 57 9.48 4.36 -2.13
CA TYR A 57 10.83 3.92 -2.47
C TYR A 57 11.70 5.10 -2.86
N ALA A 58 12.92 5.10 -2.37
CA ALA A 58 13.92 6.07 -2.76
C ALA A 58 15.15 5.32 -3.21
N TYR A 59 15.81 5.84 -4.21
CA TYR A 59 16.98 5.18 -4.78
C TYR A 59 18.02 4.95 -3.70
N GLY A 60 18.55 3.76 -3.66
CA GLY A 60 19.56 3.41 -2.67
C GLY A 60 19.01 2.96 -1.35
N MET A 61 17.69 2.96 -1.20
CA MET A 61 17.07 2.52 0.03
C MET A 61 17.29 1.03 0.24
N LYS A 62 17.58 0.65 1.46
CA LYS A 62 17.74 -0.74 1.79
C LYS A 62 16.44 -1.29 2.32
N LEU A 63 16.06 -2.43 1.83
CA LEU A 63 14.81 -3.05 2.23
C LEU A 63 15.08 -4.34 3.00
N ASP A 64 14.39 -4.49 4.11
CA ASP A 64 14.52 -5.66 4.95
C ASP A 64 13.27 -6.49 4.74
N VAL A 65 13.24 -7.29 3.70
CA VAL A 65 12.06 -8.06 3.33
C VAL A 65 12.26 -9.51 3.68
N VAL A 66 11.49 -9.98 4.65
CA VAL A 66 11.55 -11.38 5.03
C VAL A 66 10.43 -12.16 4.35
N LYS A 67 9.26 -11.53 4.23
CA LYS A 67 8.12 -12.22 3.67
C LYS A 67 7.23 -11.22 2.96
N ILE A 68 6.88 -11.49 1.72
CA ILE A 68 5.94 -10.64 1.00
C ILE A 68 4.54 -11.10 1.30
N VAL A 69 3.71 -10.19 1.78
CA VAL A 69 2.35 -10.51 2.17
C VAL A 69 1.37 -10.22 1.04
N SER A 70 1.58 -9.12 0.33
CA SER A 70 0.63 -8.70 -0.68
C SER A 70 1.30 -7.78 -1.69
N VAL A 71 0.83 -7.81 -2.91
CA VAL A 71 1.35 -6.92 -3.96
C VAL A 71 0.18 -6.34 -4.71
N VAL A 72 0.20 -5.04 -4.93
CA VAL A 72 -0.81 -4.39 -5.74
C VAL A 72 -0.39 -4.57 -7.19
N LYS A 73 -1.24 -5.21 -7.98
CA LYS A 73 -0.90 -5.52 -9.35
C LYS A 73 -0.75 -4.24 -10.17
N PRO A 74 0.37 -4.11 -10.89
CA PRO A 74 0.55 -2.90 -11.69
C PRO A 74 -0.37 -2.88 -12.90
N GLN A 75 -0.69 -1.68 -13.36
CA GLN A 75 -1.54 -1.50 -14.51
C GLN A 75 -0.81 -1.91 -15.77
N PRO A 76 -1.51 -2.50 -16.73
CA PRO A 76 -0.89 -2.82 -18.02
C PRO A 76 -0.79 -1.55 -18.84
N ALA A 77 0.42 -1.08 -19.02
CA ALA A 77 0.65 0.12 -19.79
C ALA A 77 2.07 0.11 -20.30
N CYS A 78 2.31 0.84 -21.37
CA CYS A 78 3.64 0.88 -21.97
C CYS A 78 4.50 1.97 -21.35
N SER A 79 4.33 2.20 -20.09
CA SER A 79 5.07 3.26 -19.42
C SER A 79 5.33 2.84 -17.99
N VAL A 80 5.97 3.68 -17.25
CA VAL A 80 6.23 3.42 -15.84
C VAL A 80 4.92 3.60 -15.09
N VAL A 81 4.57 2.65 -14.26
CA VAL A 81 3.33 2.71 -13.51
C VAL A 81 3.59 2.45 -12.04
N PRO A 82 2.72 2.98 -11.17
CA PRO A 82 2.89 2.78 -9.74
C PRO A 82 2.43 1.40 -9.30
N THR A 83 3.03 0.93 -8.23
CA THR A 83 2.59 -0.30 -7.60
C THR A 83 2.97 -0.21 -6.13
N ALA A 84 2.68 -1.25 -5.38
CA ALA A 84 3.02 -1.28 -3.97
C ALA A 84 3.07 -2.71 -3.49
N MET A 85 3.85 -2.96 -2.48
CA MET A 85 3.86 -4.28 -1.86
C MET A 85 3.88 -4.13 -0.36
N THR A 86 3.25 -5.06 0.33
CA THR A 86 3.28 -5.11 1.77
C THR A 86 4.13 -6.30 2.16
N TYR A 87 5.06 -6.10 3.04
CA TYR A 87 5.96 -7.15 3.45
C TYR A 87 6.22 -7.09 4.95
N GLU A 88 6.75 -8.18 5.46
CA GLU A 88 7.11 -8.29 6.85
C GLU A 88 8.61 -8.24 6.95
N ASP A 89 9.14 -7.45 7.85
CA ASP A 89 10.58 -7.33 7.98
C ASP A 89 11.10 -8.28 9.06
N SER A 90 12.40 -8.21 9.33
CA SER A 90 13.01 -9.16 10.25
C SER A 90 12.54 -8.98 11.68
N ARG A 91 11.89 -7.87 11.98
CA ARG A 91 11.34 -7.66 13.30
C ARG A 91 9.87 -8.05 13.38
N GLY A 92 9.33 -8.58 12.28
CA GLY A 92 7.94 -8.95 12.26
C GLY A 92 7.00 -7.80 12.02
N GLN A 93 7.51 -6.65 11.66
CA GLN A 93 6.67 -5.51 11.43
C GLN A 93 6.24 -5.44 9.97
N LEU A 94 5.01 -5.01 9.74
CA LEU A 94 4.49 -4.88 8.39
C LEU A 94 4.85 -3.53 7.81
N ASN A 95 5.18 -3.53 6.54
CA ASN A 95 5.54 -2.32 5.82
C ASN A 95 4.92 -2.37 4.44
N THR A 96 4.42 -1.24 3.97
CA THR A 96 3.91 -1.14 2.61
C THR A 96 4.80 -0.16 1.86
N LEU A 97 5.41 -0.64 0.79
CA LEU A 97 6.32 0.16 0.01
C LEU A 97 5.66 0.52 -1.31
N LYS A 98 5.63 1.80 -1.62
CA LYS A 98 5.11 2.27 -2.90
C LYS A 98 6.31 2.51 -3.81
N TYR A 99 6.22 2.02 -5.03
CA TYR A 99 7.32 2.18 -5.98
C TYR A 99 6.75 2.14 -7.39
N SER A 100 7.59 2.25 -8.38
CA SER A 100 7.17 2.26 -9.77
C SER A 100 7.88 1.16 -10.52
N VAL A 101 7.19 0.62 -11.50
CA VAL A 101 7.78 -0.43 -12.33
C VAL A 101 7.44 -0.12 -13.78
N ALA A 102 8.17 -0.75 -14.69
CA ALA A 102 7.84 -0.63 -16.10
C ALA A 102 6.60 -1.46 -16.35
N GLY A 103 5.60 -0.85 -16.92
CA GLY A 103 4.38 -1.56 -17.21
C GLY A 103 4.57 -2.55 -18.35
N VAL A 104 3.61 -3.45 -18.47
CA VAL A 104 3.64 -4.45 -19.54
C VAL A 104 2.82 -3.94 -20.69
N CYS A 105 3.45 -3.85 -21.84
CA CYS A 105 2.79 -3.33 -23.01
C CYS A 105 2.14 -4.49 -23.74
N ARG A 106 0.84 -4.63 -23.54
CA ARG A 106 0.17 -5.81 -24.00
C ARG A 106 0.18 -6.03 -25.46
N ASN A 107 0.04 -4.99 -26.22
CA ASN A 107 -0.01 -5.23 -27.62
C ASN A 107 1.24 -5.05 -28.32
N SER A 108 2.30 -4.85 -27.63
CA SER A 108 3.51 -4.63 -28.31
C SER A 108 3.97 -5.91 -28.94
N GLY A 109 3.63 -6.98 -28.41
CA GLY A 109 4.03 -8.20 -28.99
C GLY A 109 3.13 -8.60 -30.09
N GLY A 110 2.17 -7.85 -30.19
CA GLY A 110 1.12 -8.11 -31.21
C GLY A 110 1.03 -8.35 -31.38
#